data_e53202c74e41eb236df3d9ee194d10c4
#
_entry.id   e53202c74e41eb236df3d9ee194d10c4
#
_cell.length_a   1.000
_cell.length_b   1.000
_cell.length_c   1.000
_cell.angle_alpha   90.00
_cell.angle_beta   90.00
_cell.angle_gamma   90.00
#
_symmetry.space_group_name_H-M   'P 1'
#
loop_
_entity.id
_entity.type
_entity.pdbx_description
1 polymer ?
#
loop_
_entity_poly.entity_id
_entity_poly.type
_entity_poly.pdbx_seq_one_letter_code
_entity_poly.pdbx_strand_id
1 'polypeptide(L)'
;MKGYWVCIYEKIDNPEKLKEYASKAKPAIEKFSGKFIVRGGKNRTTEGINSPRTVVVEFPDYNTAIECYDSKEYQDAHEILNGHVVRHHQIVEAS
;
A
#
# COMPACT_ATOMS: atom_id res chain seq x y z
N MET A 1 -3.43 -15.91 11.69
CA MET A 1 -2.83 -15.91 10.36
C MET A 1 -2.53 -14.49 9.92
N LYS A 2 -1.47 -14.31 9.17
CA LYS A 2 -1.05 -12.97 8.74
C LYS A 2 -2.05 -12.33 7.80
N GLY A 3 -2.06 -11.01 7.78
CA GLY A 3 -2.83 -10.24 6.81
C GLY A 3 -1.89 -9.44 5.93
N TYR A 4 -2.33 -9.18 4.70
CA TYR A 4 -1.50 -8.48 3.72
C TYR A 4 -2.27 -7.36 3.04
N TRP A 5 -1.57 -6.25 2.81
CA TRP A 5 -2.01 -5.25 1.86
C TRP A 5 -1.30 -5.58 0.55
N VAL A 6 -2.05 -5.77 -0.51
CA VAL A 6 -1.50 -5.97 -1.84
C VAL A 6 -1.92 -4.77 -2.67
N CYS A 7 -0.94 -3.98 -3.06
CA CYS A 7 -1.18 -2.75 -3.78
C CYS A 7 -0.45 -2.75 -5.12
N ILE A 8 -1.21 -2.70 -6.20
CA ILE A 8 -0.68 -2.71 -7.56
C ILE A 8 -1.07 -1.39 -8.21
N TYR A 9 -0.06 -0.58 -8.55
CA TYR A 9 -0.30 0.70 -9.21
C TYR A 9 -0.54 0.49 -10.69
N GLU A 10 -1.57 1.14 -11.23
CA GLU A 10 -1.79 1.19 -12.68
C GLU A 10 -1.11 2.42 -13.27
N LYS A 11 -1.18 3.54 -12.54
CA LYS A 11 -0.71 4.83 -13.03
C LYS A 11 -0.26 5.70 -11.87
N ILE A 12 0.86 6.37 -12.07
CA ILE A 12 1.38 7.34 -11.10
C ILE A 12 1.50 8.66 -11.85
N ASP A 13 0.53 9.56 -11.63
CA ASP A 13 0.51 10.85 -12.31
C ASP A 13 1.42 11.87 -11.68
N ASN A 14 1.63 11.77 -10.37
CA ASN A 14 2.45 12.73 -9.64
C ASN A 14 3.39 12.00 -8.67
N PRO A 15 4.64 11.72 -9.10
CA PRO A 15 5.61 11.04 -8.26
C PRO A 15 5.94 11.79 -6.95
N GLU A 16 5.87 13.11 -6.97
CA GLU A 16 6.14 13.91 -5.76
C GLU A 16 5.07 13.68 -4.70
N LYS A 17 3.81 13.57 -5.11
CA LYS A 17 2.70 13.27 -4.20
C LYS A 17 2.81 11.86 -3.65
N LEU A 18 3.26 10.92 -4.47
CA LEU A 18 3.50 9.54 -4.01
C LEU A 18 4.58 9.53 -2.93
N LYS A 19 5.65 10.30 -3.12
CA LYS A 19 6.74 10.40 -2.16
C LYS A 19 6.26 11.04 -0.84
N GLU A 20 5.46 12.09 -0.91
CA GLU A 20 4.87 12.73 0.26
C GLU A 20 3.96 11.77 1.01
N TYR A 21 3.11 11.05 0.28
CA TYR A 21 2.26 10.00 0.86
C TYR A 21 3.11 8.95 1.58
N ALA A 22 4.15 8.45 0.93
CA ALA A 22 4.98 7.39 1.49
C ALA A 22 5.62 7.81 2.82
N SER A 23 6.06 9.06 2.93
CA SER A 23 6.68 9.56 4.15
C SER A 23 5.70 9.64 5.32
N LYS A 24 4.41 9.82 5.04
CA LYS A 24 3.36 9.85 6.08
C LYS A 24 2.74 8.48 6.33
N ALA A 25 2.62 7.66 5.29
CA ALA A 25 2.04 6.33 5.42
C ALA A 25 2.94 5.38 6.21
N LYS A 26 4.25 5.48 6.03
CA LYS A 26 5.19 4.56 6.68
C LYS A 26 5.05 4.53 8.19
N PRO A 27 5.08 5.67 8.92
CA PRO A 27 4.90 5.62 10.38
C PRO A 27 3.53 5.09 10.80
N ALA A 28 2.48 5.37 10.03
CA ALA A 28 1.14 4.86 10.32
C ALA A 28 1.11 3.33 10.20
N ILE A 29 1.69 2.80 9.14
CA ILE A 29 1.78 1.37 8.88
C ILE A 29 2.59 0.68 9.97
N GLU A 30 3.74 1.25 10.34
CA GLU A 30 4.62 0.69 11.37
C GLU A 30 3.97 0.69 12.74
N LYS A 31 3.14 1.67 13.03
CA LYS A 31 2.38 1.73 14.29
C LYS A 31 1.47 0.51 14.47
N PHE A 32 0.97 -0.05 13.38
CA PHE A 32 0.15 -1.26 13.39
C PHE A 32 0.97 -2.52 13.12
N SER A 33 2.28 -2.45 13.33
CA SER A 33 3.21 -3.56 13.13
C SER A 33 3.28 -4.04 11.67
N GLY A 34 2.96 -3.17 10.73
CA GLY A 34 3.09 -3.48 9.31
C GLY A 34 4.55 -3.49 8.89
N LYS A 35 4.88 -4.45 8.04
CA LYS A 35 6.23 -4.62 7.52
C LYS A 35 6.17 -4.65 5.99
N PHE A 36 6.92 -3.77 5.36
CA PHE A 36 7.01 -3.79 3.89
C PHE A 36 7.85 -4.99 3.46
N ILE A 37 7.25 -5.90 2.70
CA ILE A 37 7.96 -7.07 2.17
C ILE A 37 8.20 -6.97 0.67
N VAL A 38 7.40 -6.16 -0.03
CA VAL A 38 7.64 -5.75 -1.41
C VAL A 38 7.41 -4.24 -1.46
N ARG A 39 8.36 -3.49 -1.96
CA ARG A 39 8.26 -2.04 -1.98
C ARG A 39 8.85 -1.46 -3.26
N GLY A 40 8.15 -1.70 -4.37
CA GLY A 40 8.51 -1.10 -5.64
C GLY A 40 9.82 -1.57 -6.24
N GLY A 41 10.21 -2.81 -6.02
CA GLY A 41 11.40 -3.39 -6.62
C GLY A 41 11.19 -3.72 -8.10
N LYS A 42 12.16 -4.41 -8.69
CA LYS A 42 12.05 -4.92 -10.06
C LYS A 42 10.76 -5.69 -10.20
N ASN A 43 10.07 -5.47 -11.30
CA ASN A 43 8.85 -6.22 -11.58
C ASN A 43 8.71 -6.50 -13.08
N ARG A 44 7.90 -7.46 -13.38
CA ARG A 44 7.50 -7.80 -14.74
C ARG A 44 6.03 -8.17 -14.68
N THR A 45 5.19 -7.42 -15.37
CA THR A 45 3.79 -7.78 -15.49
C THR A 45 3.67 -8.86 -16.55
N THR A 46 3.15 -10.02 -16.15
CA THR A 46 3.00 -11.16 -17.07
C THR A 46 1.61 -11.21 -17.69
N GLU A 47 0.60 -10.71 -16.97
CA GLU A 47 -0.78 -10.65 -17.46
C GLU A 47 -1.44 -9.43 -16.84
N GLY A 48 -2.35 -8.82 -17.57
CA GLY A 48 -3.07 -7.64 -17.13
C GLY A 48 -2.40 -6.34 -17.52
N ILE A 49 -2.81 -5.25 -16.86
CA ILE A 49 -2.28 -3.92 -17.15
C ILE A 49 -0.86 -3.80 -16.62
N ASN A 50 0.05 -3.31 -17.43
CA ASN A 50 1.44 -3.14 -17.04
C ASN A 50 1.54 -2.18 -15.85
N SER A 51 2.06 -2.69 -14.72
CA SER A 51 2.14 -1.91 -13.49
C SER A 51 3.53 -1.29 -13.29
N PRO A 52 3.60 0.02 -13.01
CA PRO A 52 4.88 0.66 -12.69
C PRO A 52 5.40 0.32 -11.29
N ARG A 53 4.53 -0.17 -10.39
CA ARG A 53 4.94 -0.35 -9.00
C ARG A 53 4.00 -1.30 -8.26
N THR A 54 4.57 -2.18 -7.44
CA THR A 54 3.81 -3.06 -6.55
C THR A 54 4.36 -2.90 -5.14
N VAL A 55 3.45 -2.85 -4.16
CA VAL A 55 3.80 -2.78 -2.74
C VAL A 55 3.01 -3.85 -2.00
N VAL A 56 3.69 -4.61 -1.15
CA VAL A 56 3.02 -5.59 -0.27
C VAL A 56 3.47 -5.30 1.16
N VAL A 57 2.50 -5.17 2.05
CA VAL A 57 2.75 -4.96 3.47
C VAL A 57 2.19 -6.15 4.24
N GLU A 58 2.99 -6.70 5.14
CA GLU A 58 2.60 -7.81 6.01
C GLU A 58 2.23 -7.29 7.38
N PHE A 59 1.10 -7.76 7.91
CA PHE A 59 0.63 -7.44 9.25
C PHE A 59 0.51 -8.73 10.07
N PRO A 60 0.56 -8.63 11.42
CA PRO A 60 0.45 -9.81 12.29
C PRO A 60 -0.81 -10.64 12.03
N ASP A 61 -1.92 -9.98 11.70
CA ASP A 61 -3.17 -10.65 11.37
C ASP A 61 -4.03 -9.77 10.45
N TYR A 62 -5.08 -10.39 9.94
CA TYR A 62 -5.99 -9.73 8.99
C TYR A 62 -6.70 -8.53 9.62
N ASN A 63 -7.19 -8.67 10.86
CA ASN A 63 -7.90 -7.58 11.51
C ASN A 63 -7.02 -6.35 11.73
N THR A 64 -5.75 -6.56 12.08
CA THR A 64 -4.80 -5.46 12.24
C THR A 64 -4.55 -4.75 10.90
N ALA A 65 -4.50 -5.49 9.81
CA ALA A 65 -4.35 -4.91 8.47
C ALA A 65 -5.56 -4.02 8.13
N ILE A 66 -6.77 -4.48 8.47
CA ILE A 66 -8.01 -3.70 8.28
C ILE A 66 -7.98 -2.44 9.16
N GLU A 67 -7.66 -2.59 10.43
CA GLU A 67 -7.61 -1.46 11.37
C GLU A 67 -6.62 -0.39 10.93
N CYS A 68 -5.48 -0.80 10.42
CA CYS A 68 -4.49 0.14 9.90
C CYS A 68 -5.05 0.96 8.74
N TYR A 69 -5.69 0.31 7.80
CA TYR A 69 -6.26 1.00 6.64
C TYR A 69 -7.33 2.02 7.08
N ASP A 70 -8.17 1.63 8.03
CA ASP A 70 -9.26 2.48 8.51
C ASP A 70 -8.82 3.52 9.53
N SER A 71 -7.56 3.49 9.97
CA SER A 71 -7.07 4.43 10.96
C SER A 71 -7.00 5.85 10.41
N LYS A 72 -7.18 6.83 11.29
CA LYS A 72 -7.09 8.24 10.91
C LYS A 72 -5.70 8.58 10.36
N GLU A 73 -4.66 8.07 11.00
CA GLU A 73 -3.28 8.33 10.58
C GLU A 73 -3.05 7.88 9.14
N TYR A 74 -3.50 6.67 8.79
CA TYR A 74 -3.33 6.19 7.43
C TYR A 74 -4.23 6.94 6.45
N GLN A 75 -5.49 7.18 6.81
CA GLN A 75 -6.41 7.88 5.93
C GLN A 75 -5.95 9.32 5.64
N ASP A 76 -5.35 9.99 6.61
CA ASP A 76 -4.76 11.32 6.38
C ASP A 76 -3.63 11.26 5.34
N ALA A 77 -2.80 10.22 5.42
CA ALA A 77 -1.75 9.99 4.42
C ALA A 77 -2.35 9.67 3.05
N HIS A 78 -3.35 8.79 3.02
CA HIS A 78 -4.00 8.35 1.79
C HIS A 78 -4.60 9.52 1.00
N GLU A 79 -5.12 10.51 1.70
CA GLU A 79 -5.73 11.68 1.06
C GLU A 79 -4.76 12.43 0.14
N ILE A 80 -3.47 12.36 0.44
CA ILE A 80 -2.42 12.99 -0.38
C ILE A 80 -2.41 12.40 -1.79
N LEU A 81 -2.75 11.12 -1.93
CA LEU A 81 -2.77 10.43 -3.22
C LEU A 81 -4.00 10.73 -4.07
N ASN A 82 -5.04 11.30 -3.48
CA ASN A 82 -6.32 11.48 -4.16
C ASN A 82 -6.15 12.28 -5.45
N GLY A 83 -6.53 11.66 -6.57
CA GLY A 83 -6.41 12.28 -7.90
C GLY A 83 -5.01 12.21 -8.51
N HIS A 84 -4.03 11.62 -7.83
CA HIS A 84 -2.63 11.58 -8.30
C HIS A 84 -2.13 10.20 -8.71
N VAL A 85 -2.87 9.16 -8.38
CA VAL A 85 -2.53 7.79 -8.76
C VAL A 85 -3.80 7.01 -9.07
N VAL A 86 -3.64 5.92 -9.82
CA VAL A 86 -4.68 4.91 -9.98
C VAL A 86 -4.05 3.61 -9.53
N ARG A 87 -4.66 2.94 -8.56
CA ARG A 87 -4.11 1.69 -8.04
C ARG A 87 -5.20 0.74 -7.58
N HIS A 88 -4.87 -0.53 -7.58
CA HIS A 88 -5.68 -1.58 -6.99
C HIS A 88 -5.09 -1.89 -5.62
N HIS A 89 -5.89 -1.74 -4.57
CA HIS A 89 -5.45 -2.01 -3.20
C HIS A 89 -6.41 -3.01 -2.57
N GLN A 90 -5.87 -4.09 -2.05
CA GLN A 90 -6.67 -5.18 -1.51
C GLN A 90 -6.05 -5.69 -0.21
N ILE A 91 -6.90 -5.99 0.76
CA ILE A 91 -6.46 -6.58 2.03
C ILE A 91 -6.88 -8.03 2.00
N VAL A 92 -5.93 -8.94 2.24
CA VAL A 92 -6.17 -10.37 2.11
C VAL A 92 -5.50 -11.12 3.26
N GLU A 93 -6.17 -12.18 3.73
CA GLU A 93 -5.64 -13.02 4.78
C GLU A 93 -4.79 -14.14 4.19
N ALA A 94 -3.70 -14.48 4.89
CA ALA A 94 -2.85 -15.61 4.48
C ALA A 94 -3.59 -16.93 4.60
N SER A 95 -3.21 -17.86 3.78
CA SER A 95 -3.77 -19.23 3.82
C SER A 95 -3.26 -20.03 5.01
#